data_af4fc83b8e26ceb2430148b7bbff029e
#
_entry.id   af4fc83b8e26ceb2430148b7bbff029e
#
_cell.length_a   1.000
_cell.length_b   1.000
_cell.length_c   1.000
_cell.angle_alpha   90.00
_cell.angle_beta   90.00
_cell.angle_gamma   90.00
#
_symmetry.space_group_name_H-M   'P 1'
#
loop_
_entity.id
_entity.type
_entity.pdbx_description
1 polymer ?
#
loop_
_entity_poly.entity_id
_entity_poly.type
_entity_poly.pdbx_seq_one_letter_code
_entity_poly.pdbx_strand_id
1 'polypeptide(L)'
;GWEKLISERMYQAYARNYGVDVRIARFQNTFGENGTFRGGREKSPAAICRKVAEATESIDVWGDGRQVRPFIYIDDLLDGIEALMQSDYQEPINLGTDDSITITELAEMIIDISGKNLKINYISGPTGEMRRNCDTARMKEVLKWEPTRPLRESFEKTYKWIEKYL
;
A
#
# COMPACT_ATOMS: atom_id res chain seq x y z
N GLY A 1 -3.70 13.75 9.21
CA GLY A 1 -5.08 13.55 8.70
C GLY A 1 -5.79 14.86 8.40
N TRP A 2 -5.80 15.82 9.34
CA TRP A 2 -6.50 17.10 9.17
C TRP A 2 -6.00 17.93 7.98
N GLU A 3 -4.70 18.01 7.79
CA GLU A 3 -4.09 18.72 6.65
C GLU A 3 -4.60 18.16 5.31
N LYS A 4 -4.66 16.84 5.16
CA LYS A 4 -5.19 16.19 3.94
C LYS A 4 -6.67 16.51 3.72
N LEU A 5 -7.48 16.45 4.79
CA LEU A 5 -8.91 16.76 4.71
C LEU A 5 -9.16 18.23 4.32
N ILE A 6 -8.40 19.17 4.92
CA ILE A 6 -8.48 20.59 4.58
C ILE A 6 -8.11 20.80 3.10
N SER A 7 -7.03 20.17 2.62
CA SER A 7 -6.62 20.26 1.21
C SER A 7 -7.73 19.79 0.26
N GLU A 8 -8.38 18.65 0.54
CA GLU A 8 -9.52 18.18 -0.26
C GLU A 8 -10.63 19.23 -0.33
N ARG A 9 -10.99 19.81 0.82
CA ARG A 9 -12.05 20.85 0.88
C ARG A 9 -11.67 22.12 0.12
N MET A 10 -10.40 22.52 0.19
CA MET A 10 -9.90 23.67 -0.57
C MET A 10 -9.97 23.42 -2.08
N TYR A 11 -9.51 22.27 -2.56
CA TYR A 11 -9.58 21.92 -3.99
C TYR A 11 -11.02 21.90 -4.50
N GLN A 12 -11.96 21.31 -3.73
CA GLN A 12 -13.38 21.34 -4.07
C GLN A 12 -13.95 22.78 -4.10
N ALA A 13 -13.49 23.66 -3.20
CA ALA A 13 -13.91 25.06 -3.22
C ALA A 13 -13.36 25.80 -4.45
N TYR A 14 -12.10 25.55 -4.84
CA TYR A 14 -11.53 26.11 -6.07
C TYR A 14 -12.27 25.62 -7.33
N ALA A 15 -12.62 24.35 -7.38
CA ALA A 15 -13.41 23.79 -8.46
C ALA A 15 -14.75 24.55 -8.61
N ARG A 16 -15.49 24.69 -7.49
CA ARG A 16 -16.80 25.38 -7.50
C ARG A 16 -16.72 26.87 -7.81
N ASN A 17 -15.73 27.57 -7.25
CA ASN A 17 -15.69 29.03 -7.29
C ASN A 17 -14.97 29.58 -8.53
N TYR A 18 -14.02 28.82 -9.06
CA TYR A 18 -13.14 29.30 -10.14
C TYR A 18 -13.12 28.36 -11.36
N GLY A 19 -13.90 27.30 -11.36
CA GLY A 19 -13.96 26.35 -12.48
C GLY A 19 -12.65 25.56 -12.69
N VAL A 20 -11.82 25.42 -11.63
CA VAL A 20 -10.60 24.64 -11.70
C VAL A 20 -10.95 23.15 -11.79
N ASP A 21 -10.40 22.47 -12.78
CA ASP A 21 -10.62 21.05 -12.96
C ASP A 21 -9.73 20.25 -11.98
N VAL A 22 -10.33 19.62 -10.99
CA VAL A 22 -9.62 18.89 -9.93
C VAL A 22 -9.98 17.42 -9.91
N ARG A 23 -9.02 16.59 -9.49
CA ARG A 23 -9.18 15.17 -9.20
C ARG A 23 -8.63 14.89 -7.83
N ILE A 24 -9.39 14.20 -6.97
CA ILE A 24 -9.02 13.94 -5.58
C ILE A 24 -8.99 12.45 -5.33
N ALA A 25 -7.79 11.90 -5.19
CA ALA A 25 -7.57 10.49 -4.93
C ALA A 25 -7.12 10.25 -3.49
N ARG A 26 -7.72 9.27 -2.80
CA ARG A 26 -7.33 8.77 -1.48
C ARG A 26 -6.66 7.41 -1.64
N PHE A 27 -5.35 7.36 -1.44
CA PHE A 27 -4.56 6.15 -1.65
C PHE A 27 -4.64 5.21 -0.46
N GLN A 28 -4.74 3.93 -0.75
CA GLN A 28 -4.49 2.85 0.21
C GLN A 28 -2.99 2.69 0.51
N ASN A 29 -2.63 1.66 1.32
CA ASN A 29 -1.23 1.35 1.61
C ASN A 29 -0.51 0.91 0.34
N THR A 30 0.23 1.81 -0.26
CA THR A 30 0.99 1.58 -1.48
C THR A 30 2.35 0.99 -1.16
N PHE A 31 2.80 0.05 -1.99
CA PHE A 31 4.14 -0.52 -1.95
C PHE A 31 4.70 -0.68 -3.36
N GLY A 32 6.01 -0.85 -3.47
CA GLY A 32 6.69 -1.03 -4.75
C GLY A 32 8.15 -0.61 -4.66
N GLU A 33 8.83 -0.71 -5.79
CA GLU A 33 10.20 -0.28 -5.98
C GLU A 33 10.32 1.25 -5.80
N ASN A 34 11.52 1.73 -5.57
CA ASN A 34 11.86 3.13 -5.32
C ASN A 34 11.22 3.75 -4.07
N GLY A 35 10.50 2.95 -3.26
CA GLY A 35 9.98 3.36 -1.97
C GLY A 35 11.05 3.35 -0.87
N THR A 36 10.82 4.11 0.20
CA THR A 36 11.69 4.10 1.38
C THR A 36 11.62 2.75 2.08
N PHE A 37 12.76 2.07 2.23
CA PHE A 37 12.89 0.80 2.94
C PHE A 37 13.87 0.82 4.12
N ARG A 38 14.48 1.99 4.43
CA ARG A 38 15.40 2.25 5.55
C ARG A 38 15.05 3.55 6.26
N GLY A 39 15.59 3.74 7.47
CA GLY A 39 15.53 5.01 8.19
C GLY A 39 14.33 5.20 9.12
N GLY A 40 13.56 4.14 9.42
CA GLY A 40 12.47 4.15 10.41
C GLY A 40 11.16 4.79 9.93
N ARG A 41 11.05 5.12 8.65
CA ARG A 41 9.83 5.66 8.03
C ARG A 41 9.18 4.69 7.03
N GLU A 42 9.83 3.57 6.80
CA GLU A 42 9.35 2.53 5.91
C GLU A 42 8.02 1.92 6.39
N LYS A 43 7.16 1.60 5.45
CA LYS A 43 5.92 0.87 5.72
C LYS A 43 6.17 -0.62 5.85
N SER A 44 5.22 -1.35 6.45
CA SER A 44 5.37 -2.80 6.73
C SER A 44 5.83 -3.63 5.52
N PRO A 45 5.33 -3.45 4.27
CA PRO A 45 5.85 -4.20 3.14
C PRO A 45 7.35 -4.03 2.93
N ALA A 46 7.83 -2.80 2.85
CA ALA A 46 9.24 -2.50 2.63
C ALA A 46 10.11 -2.95 3.82
N ALA A 47 9.60 -2.74 5.06
CA ALA A 47 10.30 -3.17 6.27
C ALA A 47 10.46 -4.71 6.33
N ILE A 48 9.43 -5.48 5.98
CA ILE A 48 9.48 -6.94 5.98
C ILE A 48 10.39 -7.43 4.85
N CYS A 49 10.28 -6.89 3.63
CA CYS A 49 11.21 -7.23 2.55
C CYS A 49 12.66 -7.03 2.96
N ARG A 50 13.01 -5.88 3.57
CA ARG A 50 14.37 -5.61 4.05
C ARG A 50 14.77 -6.58 5.15
N LYS A 51 13.93 -6.80 6.16
CA LYS A 51 14.23 -7.74 7.26
C LYS A 51 14.51 -9.15 6.74
N VAL A 52 13.69 -9.65 5.80
CA VAL A 52 13.91 -10.96 5.19
C VAL A 52 15.20 -11.00 4.38
N ALA A 53 15.50 -9.94 3.62
CA ALA A 53 16.73 -9.89 2.82
C ALA A 53 18.00 -9.91 3.72
N GLU A 54 17.98 -9.17 4.85
CA GLU A 54 19.10 -9.09 5.81
C GLU A 54 19.22 -10.34 6.72
N ALA A 55 18.11 -11.08 6.95
CA ALA A 55 18.07 -12.16 7.94
C ALA A 55 18.76 -13.44 7.48
N THR A 56 19.31 -14.19 8.47
CA THR A 56 19.88 -15.53 8.30
C THR A 56 19.08 -16.62 9.01
N GLU A 57 18.39 -16.29 10.12
CA GLU A 57 17.68 -17.27 10.95
C GLU A 57 16.22 -16.89 11.22
N SER A 58 15.96 -15.62 11.49
CA SER A 58 14.62 -15.15 11.85
C SER A 58 14.41 -13.67 11.56
N ILE A 59 13.13 -13.26 11.49
CA ILE A 59 12.71 -11.88 11.42
C ILE A 59 11.76 -11.53 12.56
N ASP A 60 11.80 -10.29 13.04
CA ASP A 60 10.90 -9.79 14.06
C ASP A 60 9.69 -9.10 13.46
N VAL A 61 8.49 -9.50 13.89
CA VAL A 61 7.21 -8.91 13.55
C VAL A 61 6.57 -8.31 14.81
N TRP A 62 6.12 -7.07 14.74
CA TRP A 62 5.49 -6.40 15.87
C TRP A 62 4.06 -6.91 16.10
N GLY A 63 3.74 -7.18 17.37
CA GLY A 63 2.45 -7.72 17.82
C GLY A 63 2.35 -9.21 17.52
N ASP A 64 1.13 -9.68 17.25
CA ASP A 64 0.82 -11.08 16.96
C ASP A 64 0.70 -11.38 15.45
N GLY A 65 0.96 -10.40 14.60
CA GLY A 65 0.90 -10.54 13.15
C GLY A 65 -0.52 -10.64 12.55
N ARG A 66 -1.58 -10.56 13.37
CA ARG A 66 -2.98 -10.70 12.93
C ARG A 66 -3.57 -9.43 12.33
N GLN A 67 -2.86 -8.32 12.38
CA GLN A 67 -3.34 -7.05 11.79
C GLN A 67 -3.56 -7.25 10.29
N VAL A 68 -4.77 -6.91 9.82
CA VAL A 68 -5.18 -7.04 8.42
C VAL A 68 -5.00 -5.71 7.69
N ARG A 69 -4.35 -5.75 6.55
CA ARG A 69 -4.09 -4.57 5.70
C ARG A 69 -4.30 -4.89 4.23
N PRO A 70 -4.97 -3.99 3.51
CA PRO A 70 -4.92 -4.00 2.05
C PRO A 70 -3.62 -3.34 1.59
N PHE A 71 -3.03 -3.88 0.53
CA PHE A 71 -1.83 -3.33 -0.10
C PHE A 71 -2.03 -3.21 -1.61
N ILE A 72 -1.80 -2.03 -2.16
CA ILE A 72 -1.86 -1.80 -3.61
C ILE A 72 -0.44 -1.61 -4.15
N TYR A 73 -0.13 -2.29 -5.25
CA TYR A 73 1.15 -2.14 -5.93
C TYR A 73 1.22 -0.79 -6.65
N ILE A 74 2.41 -0.21 -6.69
CA ILE A 74 2.61 1.16 -7.22
C ILE A 74 2.14 1.31 -8.67
N ASP A 75 2.41 0.34 -9.54
CA ASP A 75 2.00 0.43 -10.94
C ASP A 75 0.47 0.37 -11.10
N ASP A 76 -0.23 -0.46 -10.29
CA ASP A 76 -1.69 -0.42 -10.26
C ASP A 76 -2.22 0.93 -9.78
N LEU A 77 -1.61 1.49 -8.75
CA LEU A 77 -2.01 2.81 -8.27
C LEU A 77 -1.82 3.89 -9.35
N LEU A 78 -0.72 3.83 -10.11
CA LEU A 78 -0.47 4.78 -11.21
C LEU A 78 -1.50 4.63 -12.33
N ASP A 79 -1.86 3.40 -12.71
CA ASP A 79 -2.93 3.15 -13.68
C ASP A 79 -4.28 3.72 -13.18
N GLY A 80 -4.57 3.56 -11.89
CA GLY A 80 -5.78 4.13 -11.27
C GLY A 80 -5.78 5.67 -11.24
N ILE A 81 -4.62 6.29 -11.00
CA ILE A 81 -4.46 7.75 -11.09
C ILE A 81 -4.69 8.23 -12.51
N GLU A 82 -4.12 7.55 -13.50
CA GLU A 82 -4.32 7.90 -14.92
C GLU A 82 -5.80 7.79 -15.30
N ALA A 83 -6.47 6.69 -14.93
CA ALA A 83 -7.90 6.52 -15.16
C ALA A 83 -8.74 7.65 -14.51
N LEU A 84 -8.40 8.04 -13.28
CA LEU A 84 -9.07 9.17 -12.62
C LEU A 84 -8.81 10.49 -13.34
N MET A 85 -7.59 10.74 -13.79
CA MET A 85 -7.25 11.98 -14.51
C MET A 85 -7.95 12.09 -15.86
N GLN A 86 -8.19 10.97 -16.54
CA GLN A 86 -8.91 10.91 -17.80
C GLN A 86 -10.44 10.96 -17.62
N SER A 87 -10.95 10.80 -16.42
CA SER A 87 -12.38 10.85 -16.12
C SER A 87 -12.86 12.28 -15.84
N ASP A 88 -14.18 12.49 -15.90
CA ASP A 88 -14.82 13.75 -15.48
C ASP A 88 -15.20 13.77 -13.99
N TYR A 89 -14.74 12.77 -13.22
CA TYR A 89 -15.12 12.64 -11.83
C TYR A 89 -14.35 13.59 -10.92
N GLN A 90 -15.04 14.47 -10.20
CA GLN A 90 -14.45 15.56 -9.39
C GLN A 90 -14.59 15.35 -7.87
N GLU A 91 -15.35 14.35 -7.42
CA GLU A 91 -15.46 14.06 -5.99
C GLU A 91 -14.31 13.18 -5.50
N PRO A 92 -13.99 13.22 -4.18
CA PRO A 92 -12.97 12.33 -3.62
C PRO A 92 -13.27 10.86 -3.86
N ILE A 93 -12.28 10.12 -4.32
CA ILE A 93 -12.38 8.69 -4.61
C ILE A 93 -11.23 7.91 -3.97
N ASN A 94 -11.55 6.73 -3.43
CA ASN A 94 -10.52 5.84 -2.92
C ASN A 94 -9.90 5.06 -4.09
N LEU A 95 -8.57 5.02 -4.13
CA LEU A 95 -7.80 4.14 -5.02
C LEU A 95 -7.12 3.06 -4.20
N GLY A 96 -7.50 1.81 -4.42
CA GLY A 96 -7.04 0.68 -3.62
C GLY A 96 -7.54 -0.66 -4.12
N THR A 97 -7.47 -1.66 -3.25
CA THR A 97 -7.95 -3.03 -3.51
C THR A 97 -8.86 -3.52 -2.38
N ASP A 98 -9.77 -4.42 -2.69
CA ASP A 98 -10.56 -5.14 -1.70
C ASP A 98 -9.77 -6.28 -1.04
N ASP A 99 -8.69 -6.73 -1.69
CA ASP A 99 -7.83 -7.79 -1.18
C ASP A 99 -7.03 -7.29 0.01
N SER A 100 -7.06 -8.05 1.07
CA SER A 100 -6.30 -7.74 2.28
C SER A 100 -5.68 -8.99 2.87
N ILE A 101 -4.49 -8.84 3.44
CA ILE A 101 -3.74 -9.92 4.08
C ILE A 101 -3.33 -9.52 5.49
N THR A 102 -3.05 -10.51 6.32
CA THR A 102 -2.43 -10.30 7.63
C THR A 102 -0.94 -9.95 7.47
N ILE A 103 -0.36 -9.38 8.51
CA ILE A 103 1.09 -9.11 8.54
C ILE A 103 1.87 -10.44 8.59
N THR A 104 1.32 -11.49 9.21
CA THR A 104 1.91 -12.84 9.16
C THR A 104 1.93 -13.39 7.73
N GLU A 105 0.79 -13.38 7.02
CA GLU A 105 0.72 -13.84 5.62
C GLU A 105 1.68 -13.06 4.71
N LEU A 106 1.82 -11.75 4.93
CA LEU A 106 2.81 -10.93 4.23
C LEU A 106 4.24 -11.43 4.51
N ALA A 107 4.58 -11.66 5.78
CA ALA A 107 5.92 -12.11 6.17
C ALA A 107 6.24 -13.49 5.58
N GLU A 108 5.30 -14.44 5.68
CA GLU A 108 5.42 -15.77 5.11
C GLU A 108 5.60 -15.74 3.59
N MET A 109 4.82 -14.91 2.89
CA MET A 109 4.93 -14.71 1.45
C MET A 109 6.32 -14.19 1.05
N ILE A 110 6.87 -13.22 1.76
CA ILE A 110 8.20 -12.66 1.47
C ILE A 110 9.31 -13.67 1.79
N ILE A 111 9.18 -14.43 2.89
CA ILE A 111 10.13 -15.51 3.21
C ILE A 111 10.14 -16.55 2.10
N ASP A 112 8.97 -16.97 1.62
CA ASP A 112 8.86 -17.92 0.52
C ASP A 112 9.46 -17.37 -0.79
N ILE A 113 9.19 -16.11 -1.14
CA ILE A 113 9.80 -15.42 -2.28
C ILE A 113 11.33 -15.40 -2.20
N SER A 114 11.88 -15.21 -1.01
CA SER A 114 13.34 -15.16 -0.79
C SER A 114 14.03 -16.51 -0.93
N GLY A 115 13.29 -17.61 -0.87
CA GLY A 115 13.83 -18.98 -0.81
C GLY A 115 14.57 -19.32 0.48
N LYS A 116 14.55 -18.44 1.49
CA LYS A 116 15.21 -18.63 2.78
C LYS A 116 14.31 -19.43 3.73
N ASN A 117 14.93 -20.14 4.67
CA ASN A 117 14.22 -20.82 5.77
C ASN A 117 14.34 -19.99 7.06
N LEU A 118 13.44 -19.01 7.22
CA LEU A 118 13.44 -18.07 8.34
C LEU A 118 12.26 -18.32 9.28
N LYS A 119 12.46 -18.09 10.56
CA LYS A 119 11.41 -18.08 11.59
C LYS A 119 10.85 -16.67 11.77
N ILE A 120 9.56 -16.58 12.12
CA ILE A 120 8.93 -15.31 12.50
C ILE A 120 8.88 -15.26 14.02
N ASN A 121 9.51 -14.23 14.60
CA ASN A 121 9.43 -13.92 16.03
C ASN A 121 8.41 -12.80 16.22
N TYR A 122 7.40 -13.05 17.03
CA TYR A 122 6.43 -12.02 17.41
C TYR A 122 6.91 -11.29 18.65
N ILE A 123 7.13 -9.97 18.49
CA ILE A 123 7.67 -9.12 19.56
C ILE A 123 6.70 -8.01 19.92
N SER A 124 6.77 -7.50 21.15
CA SER A 124 5.97 -6.34 21.57
C SER A 124 6.36 -5.10 20.76
N GLY A 125 5.36 -4.36 20.29
CA GLY A 125 5.58 -3.15 19.49
C GLY A 125 4.26 -2.51 19.05
N PRO A 126 4.31 -1.33 18.42
CA PRO A 126 3.11 -0.63 17.96
C PRO A 126 2.47 -1.37 16.77
N THR A 127 1.24 -1.81 16.95
CA THR A 127 0.49 -2.58 15.94
C THR A 127 -0.53 -1.73 15.17
N GLY A 128 -0.98 -0.63 15.77
CA GLY A 128 -2.06 0.19 15.24
C GLY A 128 -3.41 -0.55 15.24
N GLU A 129 -4.31 -0.13 14.37
CA GLU A 129 -5.64 -0.74 14.22
C GLU A 129 -5.56 -2.21 13.79
N MET A 130 -6.42 -3.07 14.35
CA MET A 130 -6.44 -4.49 14.01
C MET A 130 -6.81 -4.72 12.53
N ARG A 131 -7.78 -3.98 12.02
CA ARG A 131 -8.21 -4.08 10.62
C ARG A 131 -8.42 -2.72 10.01
N ARG A 132 -7.86 -2.52 8.83
CA ARG A 132 -8.18 -1.38 7.96
C ARG A 132 -8.69 -1.92 6.64
N ASN A 133 -9.69 -1.25 6.10
CA ASN A 133 -10.23 -1.55 4.78
C ASN A 133 -10.52 -0.23 4.04
N CYS A 134 -10.85 -0.34 2.77
CA CYS A 134 -11.17 0.75 1.88
C CYS A 134 -12.36 0.29 1.03
N ASP A 135 -13.37 1.13 0.93
CA ASP A 135 -14.46 0.89 0.01
C ASP A 135 -14.01 1.28 -1.41
N THR A 136 -13.93 0.30 -2.30
CA THR A 136 -13.49 0.46 -3.69
C THR A 136 -14.65 0.44 -4.69
N ALA A 137 -15.90 0.26 -4.24
CA ALA A 137 -17.08 0.12 -5.11
C ALA A 137 -17.23 1.30 -6.08
N ARG A 138 -17.08 2.53 -5.56
CA ARG A 138 -17.18 3.75 -6.38
C ARG A 138 -16.09 3.83 -7.44
N MET A 139 -14.86 3.45 -7.10
CA MET A 139 -13.75 3.40 -8.04
C MET A 139 -14.06 2.46 -9.22
N LYS A 140 -14.52 1.25 -8.93
CA LYS A 140 -14.93 0.27 -9.95
C LYS A 140 -16.09 0.76 -10.80
N GLU A 141 -17.09 1.38 -10.17
CA GLU A 141 -18.27 1.92 -10.86
C GLU A 141 -17.92 3.07 -11.80
N VAL A 142 -17.18 4.07 -11.31
CA VAL A 142 -16.93 5.33 -12.01
C VAL A 142 -15.78 5.23 -13.00
N LEU A 143 -14.65 4.62 -12.58
CA LEU A 143 -13.45 4.56 -13.41
C LEU A 143 -13.42 3.30 -14.29
N LYS A 144 -14.32 2.33 -14.05
CA LYS A 144 -14.29 1.01 -14.71
C LYS A 144 -12.91 0.37 -14.64
N TRP A 145 -12.22 0.61 -13.51
CA TRP A 145 -10.86 0.18 -13.25
C TRP A 145 -10.77 -0.52 -11.89
N GLU A 146 -9.90 -1.51 -11.81
CA GLU A 146 -9.48 -2.17 -10.58
C GLU A 146 -8.04 -2.67 -10.72
N PRO A 147 -7.29 -2.86 -9.60
CA PRO A 147 -5.97 -3.47 -9.63
C PRO A 147 -6.00 -4.87 -10.27
N THR A 148 -5.03 -5.16 -11.12
CA THR A 148 -4.99 -6.43 -11.88
C THR A 148 -3.72 -7.24 -11.64
N ARG A 149 -2.68 -6.62 -11.05
CA ARG A 149 -1.39 -7.30 -10.85
C ARG A 149 -1.45 -8.23 -9.64
N PRO A 150 -1.04 -9.51 -9.78
CA PRO A 150 -1.02 -10.45 -8.66
C PRO A 150 -0.14 -9.92 -7.53
N LEU A 151 -0.68 -9.96 -6.31
CA LEU A 151 0.01 -9.41 -5.12
C LEU A 151 1.39 -10.05 -4.91
N ARG A 152 1.49 -11.39 -5.08
CA ARG A 152 2.74 -12.13 -4.94
C ARG A 152 3.83 -11.67 -5.92
N GLU A 153 3.49 -11.51 -7.20
CA GLU A 153 4.44 -11.07 -8.23
C GLU A 153 4.93 -9.64 -7.96
N SER A 154 4.03 -8.79 -7.48
CA SER A 154 4.32 -7.41 -7.10
C SER A 154 5.28 -7.35 -5.90
N PHE A 155 5.09 -8.24 -4.91
CA PHE A 155 6.03 -8.37 -3.79
C PHE A 155 7.36 -8.96 -4.22
N GLU A 156 7.39 -9.90 -5.16
CA GLU A 156 8.64 -10.46 -5.69
C GLU A 156 9.50 -9.36 -6.36
N LYS A 157 8.89 -8.49 -7.18
CA LYS A 157 9.60 -7.33 -7.78
C LYS A 157 10.14 -6.39 -6.72
N THR A 158 9.29 -6.04 -5.73
CA THR A 158 9.68 -5.15 -4.63
C THR A 158 10.81 -5.75 -3.80
N TYR A 159 10.74 -7.05 -3.45
CA TYR A 159 11.77 -7.76 -2.69
C TYR A 159 13.10 -7.78 -3.44
N LYS A 160 13.12 -8.20 -4.70
CA LYS A 160 14.33 -8.23 -5.55
C LYS A 160 14.96 -6.86 -5.71
N TRP A 161 14.13 -5.82 -5.82
CA TRP A 161 14.64 -4.45 -5.87
C TRP A 161 15.30 -4.06 -4.54
N ILE A 162 14.67 -4.31 -3.40
CA ILE A 162 15.25 -4.01 -2.08
C ILE A 162 16.54 -4.79 -1.85
N GLU A 163 16.53 -6.11 -2.13
CA GLU A 163 17.71 -6.98 -1.99
C GLU A 163 18.91 -6.48 -2.80
N LYS A 164 18.69 -5.96 -4.00
CA LYS A 164 19.74 -5.39 -4.86
C LYS A 164 20.41 -4.12 -4.27
N TYR A 165 19.69 -3.36 -3.44
CA TYR A 165 20.16 -2.09 -2.89
C TYR A 165 20.50 -2.17 -1.38
N LEU A 166 20.57 -3.38 -0.81
CA LEU A 166 21.08 -3.64 0.53
C LEU A 166 22.61 -3.76 0.53
#